data_7baa9f5a3b0b94847ebbe89ca66cf4cc
#
_entry.id   7baa9f5a3b0b94847ebbe89ca66cf4cc
#
_cell.length_a   1.000
_cell.length_b   1.000
_cell.length_c   1.000
_cell.angle_alpha   90.00
_cell.angle_beta   90.00
_cell.angle_gamma   90.00
#
_symmetry.space_group_name_H-M   'P 1'
#
loop_
_entity.id
_entity.type
_entity.pdbx_description
1 polymer ?
#
loop_
_entity_poly.entity_id
_entity_poly.type
_entity_poly.pdbx_seq_one_letter_code
_entity_poly.pdbx_strand_id
1 'polypeptide(L)'
;VVWTLSGEVAGYFPGKPRETAIKGWREVAKYVEKMDGYGTLQTAHYTNERPFADYYYDESWFDFVLNQAGHGDFPINPSWYRAYRKEHGTKPFIEGESLYEYCSTLEENGTRLCTDAMLRRVAYMAVQTGGCGYTYGAQGIWDNIWEVSDINPDFNAFNKFGITWAKAIDGPGGAQMGYLKRFYEEHHFEEMVPYEPAEMEESISPFANKLAAATISRDKTRALIYYGE
;
A
#
# COMPACT_ATOMS: atom_id res chain seq x y z
N VAL A 1 10.81 -13.72 -6.85
CA VAL A 1 9.89 -13.33 -7.93
C VAL A 1 8.48 -13.58 -7.43
N VAL A 2 7.55 -12.70 -7.78
CA VAL A 2 6.12 -12.81 -7.49
C VAL A 2 5.36 -12.47 -8.76
N TRP A 3 4.31 -13.22 -9.07
CA TRP A 3 3.39 -12.86 -10.13
C TRP A 3 2.34 -11.88 -9.58
N THR A 4 2.42 -10.62 -10.00
CA THR A 4 1.37 -9.64 -9.75
C THR A 4 0.53 -9.51 -11.00
N LEU A 5 -0.65 -10.11 -10.95
CA LEU A 5 -1.56 -10.16 -12.09
C LEU A 5 -2.42 -8.91 -12.10
N SER A 6 -2.48 -8.26 -13.22
CA SER A 6 -3.07 -6.94 -13.44
C SER A 6 -2.37 -5.78 -12.72
N GLY A 7 -2.57 -4.59 -13.21
CA GLY A 7 -2.53 -3.36 -12.45
C GLY A 7 -3.98 -2.93 -12.22
N GLU A 8 -4.38 -2.63 -10.98
CA GLU A 8 -5.68 -2.10 -10.60
C GLU A 8 -6.89 -2.87 -11.20
N VAL A 9 -7.03 -4.13 -10.78
CA VAL A 9 -7.96 -5.16 -11.34
C VAL A 9 -9.32 -4.64 -11.82
N ALA A 10 -9.92 -3.71 -11.15
CA ALA A 10 -11.27 -3.25 -11.44
C ALA A 10 -11.35 -1.79 -11.91
N GLY A 11 -10.22 -1.07 -11.98
CA GLY A 11 -10.21 0.37 -12.18
C GLY A 11 -10.13 0.84 -13.64
N TYR A 12 -9.41 0.12 -14.49
CA TYR A 12 -8.97 0.65 -15.78
C TYR A 12 -9.45 -0.09 -17.03
N PHE A 13 -10.77 -0.37 -17.10
CA PHE A 13 -11.35 -0.87 -18.36
C PHE A 13 -12.50 0.01 -18.83
N PRO A 14 -12.23 1.16 -19.45
CA PRO A 14 -13.26 2.02 -20.00
C PRO A 14 -14.22 1.23 -20.90
N GLY A 15 -15.52 1.30 -20.58
CA GLY A 15 -16.55 0.65 -21.40
C GLY A 15 -16.70 -0.86 -21.21
N LYS A 16 -16.03 -1.48 -20.23
CA LYS A 16 -16.24 -2.89 -19.86
C LYS A 16 -16.82 -3.00 -18.46
N PRO A 17 -17.75 -3.90 -18.24
CA PRO A 17 -18.21 -4.19 -16.88
C PRO A 17 -17.05 -4.66 -16.00
N ARG A 18 -16.99 -4.18 -14.76
CA ARG A 18 -16.00 -4.56 -13.75
C ARG A 18 -15.86 -6.08 -13.60
N GLU A 19 -16.99 -6.77 -13.56
CA GLU A 19 -17.05 -8.22 -13.42
C GLU A 19 -16.35 -8.96 -14.57
N THR A 20 -16.35 -8.37 -15.76
CA THR A 20 -15.63 -8.92 -16.92
C THR A 20 -14.12 -8.91 -16.69
N ALA A 21 -13.57 -7.82 -16.13
CA ALA A 21 -12.16 -7.73 -15.79
C ALA A 21 -11.80 -8.74 -14.69
N ILE A 22 -12.56 -8.77 -13.60
CA ILE A 22 -12.35 -9.69 -12.49
C ILE A 22 -12.37 -11.16 -12.97
N LYS A 23 -13.36 -11.52 -13.81
CA LYS A 23 -13.43 -12.87 -14.38
C LYS A 23 -12.25 -13.17 -15.31
N GLY A 24 -11.86 -12.21 -16.15
CA GLY A 24 -10.75 -12.39 -17.08
C GLY A 24 -9.42 -12.64 -16.36
N TRP A 25 -9.13 -11.83 -15.35
CA TRP A 25 -7.92 -12.00 -14.56
C TRP A 25 -7.90 -13.28 -13.74
N ARG A 26 -9.05 -13.76 -13.26
CA ARG A 26 -9.17 -15.07 -12.61
C ARG A 26 -8.72 -16.21 -13.55
N GLU A 27 -9.15 -16.18 -14.81
CA GLU A 27 -8.75 -17.20 -15.79
C GLU A 27 -7.24 -17.11 -16.15
N VAL A 28 -6.70 -15.90 -16.26
CA VAL A 28 -5.27 -15.69 -16.46
C VAL A 28 -4.47 -16.26 -15.28
N ALA A 29 -4.91 -15.96 -14.06
CA ALA A 29 -4.27 -16.43 -12.83
C ALA A 29 -4.20 -17.95 -12.74
N LYS A 30 -5.32 -18.62 -13.00
CA LYS A 30 -5.38 -20.10 -13.03
C LYS A 30 -4.47 -20.69 -14.11
N TYR A 31 -4.35 -20.01 -15.23
CA TYR A 31 -3.44 -20.45 -16.28
C TYR A 31 -1.98 -20.30 -15.84
N VAL A 32 -1.61 -19.17 -15.22
CA VAL A 32 -0.26 -18.94 -14.67
C VAL A 32 0.06 -19.98 -13.61
N GLU A 33 -0.82 -20.22 -12.64
CA GLU A 33 -0.65 -21.26 -11.60
C GLU A 33 -0.37 -22.61 -12.21
N LYS A 34 -1.13 -22.99 -13.24
CA LYS A 34 -0.96 -24.25 -13.94
C LYS A 34 0.37 -24.37 -14.69
N MET A 35 0.84 -23.27 -15.26
CA MET A 35 2.05 -23.26 -16.10
C MET A 35 3.33 -22.96 -15.34
N ASP A 36 3.23 -22.36 -14.14
CA ASP A 36 4.38 -22.08 -13.31
C ASP A 36 4.88 -23.34 -12.60
N GLY A 37 6.00 -23.86 -13.09
CA GLY A 37 6.64 -25.05 -12.53
C GLY A 37 7.46 -24.79 -11.25
N TYR A 38 7.48 -23.56 -10.74
CA TYR A 38 8.32 -23.15 -9.59
C TYR A 38 7.52 -22.91 -8.31
N GLY A 39 6.20 -22.91 -8.37
CA GLY A 39 5.34 -22.55 -7.23
C GLY A 39 5.55 -21.10 -6.78
N THR A 40 5.68 -20.20 -7.73
CA THR A 40 5.87 -18.77 -7.48
C THR A 40 4.61 -18.16 -6.89
N LEU A 41 4.76 -17.39 -5.82
CA LEU A 41 3.63 -16.68 -5.20
C LEU A 41 2.90 -15.79 -6.20
N GLN A 42 1.58 -15.79 -6.11
CA GLN A 42 0.72 -14.99 -6.97
C GLN A 42 -0.17 -14.06 -6.16
N THR A 43 -0.40 -12.88 -6.72
CA THR A 43 -1.34 -11.89 -6.21
C THR A 43 -1.98 -11.12 -7.35
N ALA A 44 -2.93 -10.27 -7.02
CA ALA A 44 -3.49 -9.28 -7.93
C ALA A 44 -3.41 -7.90 -7.30
N HIS A 45 -3.10 -6.88 -8.09
CA HIS A 45 -3.10 -5.51 -7.63
C HIS A 45 -4.54 -4.98 -7.61
N TYR A 46 -5.09 -4.81 -6.43
CA TYR A 46 -6.42 -4.25 -6.25
C TYR A 46 -6.41 -2.74 -6.42
N THR A 47 -7.49 -2.20 -6.94
CA THR A 47 -7.78 -0.76 -6.85
C THR A 47 -8.09 -0.35 -5.43
N ASN A 48 -8.06 0.97 -5.19
CA ASN A 48 -8.44 1.61 -3.93
C ASN A 48 -9.89 1.27 -3.51
N GLU A 49 -10.12 0.05 -3.07
CA GLU A 49 -11.41 -0.44 -2.60
C GLU A 49 -11.42 -0.60 -1.10
N ARG A 50 -12.52 -0.16 -0.50
CA ARG A 50 -12.68 -0.13 0.96
C ARG A 50 -14.06 -0.63 1.36
N PRO A 51 -14.18 -1.63 2.23
CA PRO A 51 -13.11 -2.49 2.72
C PRO A 51 -12.44 -3.24 1.58
N PHE A 52 -11.31 -3.88 1.84
CA PHE A 52 -10.55 -4.59 0.80
C PHE A 52 -11.44 -5.48 -0.05
N ALA A 53 -11.21 -5.42 -1.36
CA ALA A 53 -11.88 -6.34 -2.27
C ALA A 53 -11.45 -7.79 -2.01
N ASP A 54 -12.41 -8.68 -2.04
CA ASP A 54 -12.21 -10.09 -1.74
C ASP A 54 -12.44 -11.02 -2.95
N TYR A 55 -12.45 -10.46 -4.17
CA TYR A 55 -12.81 -11.20 -5.40
C TYR A 55 -12.07 -12.51 -5.60
N TYR A 56 -10.86 -12.61 -5.08
CA TYR A 56 -9.95 -13.73 -5.29
C TYR A 56 -9.53 -14.40 -3.98
N TYR A 57 -10.07 -13.97 -2.85
CA TYR A 57 -9.58 -14.41 -1.55
C TYR A 57 -9.59 -15.94 -1.39
N ASP A 58 -10.62 -16.61 -1.88
CA ASP A 58 -10.79 -18.06 -1.79
C ASP A 58 -10.17 -18.84 -2.97
N GLU A 59 -9.54 -18.15 -3.92
CA GLU A 59 -8.88 -18.81 -5.03
C GLU A 59 -7.55 -19.43 -4.58
N SER A 60 -7.23 -20.62 -5.08
CA SER A 60 -6.01 -21.36 -4.71
C SER A 60 -4.72 -20.65 -5.07
N TRP A 61 -4.74 -19.91 -6.16
CA TRP A 61 -3.61 -19.17 -6.68
C TRP A 61 -3.34 -17.84 -5.95
N PHE A 62 -4.29 -17.35 -5.14
CA PHE A 62 -4.18 -16.05 -4.50
C PHE A 62 -3.50 -16.17 -3.13
N ASP A 63 -2.19 -15.95 -3.09
CA ASP A 63 -1.36 -16.20 -1.92
C ASP A 63 -1.40 -15.08 -0.88
N PHE A 64 -1.46 -13.83 -1.33
CA PHE A 64 -1.49 -12.66 -0.44
C PHE A 64 -2.21 -11.48 -1.09
N VAL A 65 -2.62 -10.53 -0.27
CA VAL A 65 -3.27 -9.29 -0.71
C VAL A 65 -2.24 -8.23 -1.02
N LEU A 66 -2.23 -7.73 -2.25
CA LEU A 66 -1.52 -6.52 -2.64
C LEU A 66 -2.53 -5.38 -2.67
N ASN A 67 -2.58 -4.63 -1.58
CA ASN A 67 -3.52 -3.53 -1.40
C ASN A 67 -3.04 -2.26 -2.07
N GLN A 68 -3.98 -1.45 -2.55
CA GLN A 68 -3.75 -0.08 -2.96
C GLN A 68 -4.57 0.85 -2.06
N ALA A 69 -3.93 1.53 -1.12
CA ALA A 69 -4.61 2.51 -0.28
C ALA A 69 -4.88 3.84 -1.00
N GLY A 70 -4.14 4.09 -2.09
CA GLY A 70 -4.30 5.27 -2.94
C GLY A 70 -3.52 6.49 -2.46
N HIS A 71 -3.70 7.61 -3.16
CA HIS A 71 -2.88 8.82 -3.01
C HIS A 71 -3.53 9.94 -2.17
N GLY A 72 -4.49 9.61 -1.31
CA GLY A 72 -5.12 10.57 -0.39
C GLY A 72 -4.25 10.90 0.83
N ASP A 73 -4.67 11.90 1.62
CA ASP A 73 -3.92 12.38 2.79
C ASP A 73 -3.72 11.35 3.89
N PHE A 74 -4.67 10.43 4.04
CA PHE A 74 -4.62 9.33 4.99
C PHE A 74 -4.97 8.02 4.30
N PRO A 75 -4.09 7.53 3.41
CA PRO A 75 -4.39 6.32 2.64
C PRO A 75 -4.49 5.07 3.50
N ILE A 76 -3.88 5.08 4.69
CA ILE A 76 -3.92 3.95 5.62
C ILE A 76 -4.76 4.30 6.83
N ASN A 77 -5.91 3.62 6.93
CA ASN A 77 -6.74 3.66 8.12
C ASN A 77 -6.60 2.32 8.87
N PRO A 78 -6.03 2.32 10.08
CA PRO A 78 -5.85 1.10 10.86
C PRO A 78 -7.12 0.29 11.06
N SER A 79 -8.28 0.93 11.19
CA SER A 79 -9.55 0.24 11.38
C SER A 79 -9.96 -0.65 10.21
N TRP A 80 -9.57 -0.30 8.98
CA TRP A 80 -9.85 -1.11 7.80
C TRP A 80 -9.04 -2.40 7.80
N TYR A 81 -7.75 -2.29 8.10
CA TYR A 81 -6.87 -3.46 8.20
C TYR A 81 -7.29 -4.40 9.33
N ARG A 82 -7.76 -3.83 10.45
CA ARG A 82 -8.33 -4.61 11.56
C ARG A 82 -9.60 -5.35 11.14
N ALA A 83 -10.55 -4.65 10.50
CA ALA A 83 -11.76 -5.25 9.99
C ALA A 83 -11.46 -6.39 9.00
N TYR A 84 -10.57 -6.14 8.05
CA TYR A 84 -10.12 -7.13 7.10
C TYR A 84 -9.54 -8.38 7.78
N ARG A 85 -8.64 -8.20 8.74
CA ARG A 85 -8.04 -9.30 9.48
C ARG A 85 -9.05 -10.09 10.31
N LYS A 86 -10.00 -9.42 10.90
CA LYS A 86 -11.08 -10.06 11.67
C LYS A 86 -11.97 -10.92 10.78
N GLU A 87 -12.25 -10.45 9.57
CA GLU A 87 -13.14 -11.11 8.63
C GLU A 87 -12.42 -12.23 7.84
N HIS A 88 -11.22 -11.98 7.38
CA HIS A 88 -10.48 -12.87 6.48
C HIS A 88 -9.23 -13.52 7.09
N GLY A 89 -8.72 -13.00 8.12
CA GLY A 89 -7.82 -13.50 9.18
C GLY A 89 -6.45 -14.04 8.84
N THR A 90 -6.20 -14.64 7.70
CA THR A 90 -5.02 -15.51 7.53
C THR A 90 -4.09 -15.16 6.36
N LYS A 91 -4.56 -14.54 5.31
CA LYS A 91 -3.66 -14.18 4.20
C LYS A 91 -2.83 -12.96 4.55
N PRO A 92 -1.51 -13.00 4.27
CA PRO A 92 -0.66 -11.83 4.41
C PRO A 92 -1.17 -10.68 3.54
N PHE A 93 -0.91 -9.43 3.94
CA PHE A 93 -1.14 -8.29 3.05
C PHE A 93 0.10 -7.39 2.97
N ILE A 94 0.29 -6.80 1.81
CA ILE A 94 1.32 -5.79 1.53
C ILE A 94 0.59 -4.53 1.09
N GLU A 95 1.03 -3.39 1.62
CA GLU A 95 0.62 -2.11 1.05
C GLU A 95 1.43 -1.85 -0.22
N GLY A 96 0.82 -2.16 -1.35
CA GLY A 96 1.49 -2.19 -2.66
C GLY A 96 1.47 -0.86 -3.39
N GLU A 97 0.46 -0.02 -3.11
CA GLU A 97 0.38 1.32 -3.69
C GLU A 97 -0.37 2.27 -2.77
N SER A 98 0.38 3.15 -2.13
CA SER A 98 -0.16 4.25 -1.36
C SER A 98 0.39 5.59 -1.86
N LEU A 99 0.77 6.50 -0.98
CA LEU A 99 1.40 7.76 -1.39
C LEU A 99 2.70 7.51 -2.15
N TYR A 100 2.89 8.23 -3.25
CA TYR A 100 4.18 8.34 -3.92
C TYR A 100 4.90 9.61 -3.47
N GLU A 101 6.20 9.52 -3.26
CA GLU A 101 7.01 10.71 -2.98
C GLU A 101 6.85 11.71 -4.11
N TYR A 102 6.69 12.97 -3.76
CA TYR A 102 6.45 14.09 -4.70
C TYR A 102 5.13 14.04 -5.48
N CYS A 103 4.26 13.07 -5.23
CA CYS A 103 2.91 13.07 -5.77
C CYS A 103 2.10 14.25 -5.22
N SER A 104 1.18 14.78 -6.00
CA SER A 104 0.22 15.76 -5.51
C SER A 104 -0.95 15.07 -4.81
N THR A 105 -1.17 15.39 -3.55
CA THR A 105 -2.38 14.99 -2.82
C THR A 105 -3.45 16.06 -2.90
N LEU A 106 -4.72 15.66 -2.84
CA LEU A 106 -5.84 16.60 -2.78
C LEU A 106 -6.21 16.82 -1.31
N GLU A 107 -6.19 18.08 -0.89
CA GLU A 107 -6.68 18.53 0.41
C GLU A 107 -7.90 19.43 0.26
N GLU A 108 -8.66 19.64 1.33
CA GLU A 108 -9.79 20.57 1.36
C GLU A 108 -9.42 21.98 0.89
N ASN A 109 -8.18 22.41 1.15
CA ASN A 109 -7.66 23.74 0.85
C ASN A 109 -6.74 23.80 -0.38
N GLY A 110 -6.70 22.76 -1.20
CA GLY A 110 -5.88 22.74 -2.42
C GLY A 110 -5.06 21.49 -2.63
N THR A 111 -3.93 21.65 -3.33
CA THR A 111 -3.04 20.55 -3.66
C THR A 111 -1.76 20.66 -2.83
N ARG A 112 -1.37 19.57 -2.19
CA ARG A 112 -0.16 19.46 -1.39
C ARG A 112 0.81 18.45 -2.00
N LEU A 113 2.09 18.74 -1.88
CA LEU A 113 3.15 17.82 -2.25
C LEU A 113 3.30 16.71 -1.20
N CYS A 114 3.30 15.46 -1.63
CA CYS A 114 3.62 14.34 -0.76
C CYS A 114 5.11 14.37 -0.36
N THR A 115 5.36 14.48 0.92
CA THR A 115 6.70 14.56 1.50
C THR A 115 7.17 13.20 2.01
N ASP A 116 8.46 13.09 2.25
CA ASP A 116 9.09 11.94 2.90
C ASP A 116 8.51 11.65 4.30
N ALA A 117 8.11 12.67 5.06
CA ALA A 117 7.43 12.50 6.36
C ALA A 117 6.07 11.81 6.21
N MET A 118 5.30 12.18 5.19
CA MET A 118 4.03 11.52 4.88
C MET A 118 4.23 10.07 4.48
N LEU A 119 5.24 9.80 3.66
CA LEU A 119 5.61 8.43 3.29
C LEU A 119 6.01 7.57 4.48
N ARG A 120 6.87 8.09 5.37
CA ARG A 120 7.24 7.38 6.60
C ARG A 120 6.01 6.99 7.39
N ARG A 121 5.11 7.95 7.63
CA ARG A 121 3.88 7.69 8.38
C ARG A 121 3.07 6.55 7.77
N VAL A 122 2.85 6.60 6.47
CA VAL A 122 2.08 5.57 5.76
C VAL A 122 2.77 4.21 5.84
N ALA A 123 4.07 4.15 5.60
CA ALA A 123 4.83 2.92 5.59
C ALA A 123 4.88 2.25 6.98
N TYR A 124 5.17 3.02 8.03
CA TYR A 124 5.15 2.49 9.39
C TYR A 124 3.75 2.06 9.83
N MET A 125 2.72 2.84 9.49
CA MET A 125 1.34 2.47 9.79
C MET A 125 0.93 1.18 9.10
N ALA A 126 1.33 0.96 7.84
CA ALA A 126 1.03 -0.27 7.12
C ALA A 126 1.57 -1.51 7.85
N VAL A 127 2.83 -1.48 8.29
CA VAL A 127 3.44 -2.60 9.01
C VAL A 127 2.86 -2.73 10.41
N GLN A 128 2.68 -1.64 11.15
CA GLN A 128 2.13 -1.67 12.52
C GLN A 128 0.66 -2.13 12.59
N THR A 129 -0.06 -2.04 11.50
CA THR A 129 -1.43 -2.59 11.40
C THR A 129 -1.46 -4.06 10.96
N GLY A 130 -0.29 -4.66 10.76
CA GLY A 130 -0.12 -6.08 10.47
C GLY A 130 0.16 -6.38 9.01
N GLY A 131 0.51 -5.38 8.21
CA GLY A 131 1.07 -5.59 6.88
C GLY A 131 2.45 -6.24 6.96
N CYS A 132 2.75 -7.14 6.03
CA CYS A 132 4.07 -7.78 5.95
C CYS A 132 5.03 -7.03 5.02
N GLY A 133 4.63 -5.87 4.50
CA GLY A 133 5.49 -5.05 3.66
C GLY A 133 4.82 -3.77 3.16
N TYR A 134 5.63 -2.96 2.53
CA TYR A 134 5.26 -1.69 1.91
C TYR A 134 6.05 -1.51 0.62
N THR A 135 5.39 -1.00 -0.43
CA THR A 135 6.03 -0.68 -1.71
C THR A 135 6.17 0.84 -1.85
N TYR A 136 7.39 1.27 -2.06
CA TYR A 136 7.72 2.68 -2.30
C TYR A 136 7.48 3.05 -3.77
N GLY A 137 6.94 4.24 -3.99
CA GLY A 137 6.82 4.87 -5.28
C GLY A 137 7.23 6.35 -5.25
N ALA A 138 7.65 6.88 -6.38
CA ALA A 138 7.97 8.30 -6.53
C ALA A 138 7.44 8.85 -7.86
N GLN A 139 6.84 10.04 -7.78
CA GLN A 139 6.41 10.78 -8.97
C GLN A 139 7.64 11.14 -9.82
N GLY A 140 7.49 11.16 -11.12
CA GLY A 140 8.61 11.36 -12.04
C GLY A 140 9.34 10.06 -12.41
N ILE A 141 9.40 9.08 -11.50
CA ILE A 141 10.00 7.77 -11.76
C ILE A 141 8.96 6.83 -12.37
N TRP A 142 7.82 6.62 -11.71
CA TRP A 142 6.80 5.67 -12.18
C TRP A 142 6.21 6.07 -13.54
N ASP A 143 6.05 7.38 -13.77
CA ASP A 143 5.51 7.95 -15.00
C ASP A 143 6.59 8.36 -16.02
N ASN A 144 7.87 8.07 -15.72
CA ASN A 144 9.02 8.20 -16.61
C ASN A 144 9.18 9.61 -17.22
N ILE A 145 9.08 10.65 -16.38
CA ILE A 145 9.19 12.06 -16.79
C ILE A 145 10.65 12.49 -16.81
N TRP A 146 11.21 12.73 -18.00
CA TRP A 146 12.58 13.20 -18.18
C TRP A 146 12.68 14.72 -18.12
N GLU A 147 11.74 15.42 -18.73
CA GLU A 147 11.66 16.88 -18.73
C GLU A 147 10.26 17.34 -18.33
N VAL A 148 10.13 18.55 -17.81
CA VAL A 148 8.83 19.11 -17.37
C VAL A 148 7.85 19.18 -18.57
N SER A 149 8.37 19.35 -19.78
CA SER A 149 7.59 19.35 -21.02
C SER A 149 6.94 18.00 -21.35
N ASP A 150 7.41 16.90 -20.76
CA ASP A 150 6.85 15.56 -20.96
C ASP A 150 5.57 15.32 -20.15
N ILE A 151 5.27 16.21 -19.23
CA ILE A 151 4.09 16.09 -18.36
C ILE A 151 2.83 16.36 -19.17
N ASN A 152 2.04 15.32 -19.36
CA ASN A 152 0.69 15.42 -19.89
C ASN A 152 -0.31 15.53 -18.73
N PRO A 153 -1.02 16.67 -18.57
CA PRO A 153 -1.95 16.87 -17.44
C PRO A 153 -3.08 15.82 -17.35
N ASP A 154 -3.48 15.26 -18.48
CA ASP A 154 -4.54 14.25 -18.52
C ASP A 154 -4.05 12.87 -18.07
N PHE A 155 -2.78 12.56 -18.30
CA PHE A 155 -2.17 11.29 -17.93
C PHE A 155 -1.40 11.36 -16.60
N ASN A 156 -0.64 12.45 -16.42
CA ASN A 156 0.19 12.66 -15.23
C ASN A 156 -0.52 13.58 -14.21
N ALA A 157 -1.81 13.34 -13.94
CA ALA A 157 -2.67 14.22 -13.14
C ALA A 157 -2.13 14.50 -11.73
N PHE A 158 -1.32 13.60 -11.18
CA PHE A 158 -0.69 13.72 -9.87
C PHE A 158 0.69 14.40 -9.90
N ASN A 159 1.23 14.75 -11.07
CA ASN A 159 2.50 15.45 -11.22
C ASN A 159 2.31 16.97 -11.38
N LYS A 160 1.64 17.61 -10.43
CA LYS A 160 1.34 19.04 -10.49
C LYS A 160 2.52 19.95 -10.15
N PHE A 161 3.64 19.38 -9.68
CA PHE A 161 4.81 20.12 -9.22
C PHE A 161 6.02 20.04 -10.17
N GLY A 162 5.81 19.49 -11.36
CA GLY A 162 6.89 19.42 -12.35
C GLY A 162 8.02 18.47 -11.94
N ILE A 163 7.70 17.36 -11.35
CA ILE A 163 8.69 16.40 -10.85
C ILE A 163 9.20 15.55 -12.01
N THR A 164 10.52 15.62 -12.21
CA THR A 164 11.23 14.80 -13.21
C THR A 164 11.91 13.61 -12.53
N TRP A 165 12.29 12.64 -13.34
CA TRP A 165 13.06 11.46 -12.89
C TRP A 165 14.34 11.87 -12.17
N ALA A 166 15.10 12.81 -12.74
CA ALA A 166 16.35 13.29 -12.15
C ALA A 166 16.17 13.95 -10.77
N LYS A 167 15.03 14.61 -10.54
CA LYS A 167 14.68 15.16 -9.23
C LYS A 167 14.25 14.08 -8.24
N ALA A 168 13.52 13.10 -8.72
CA ALA A 168 12.91 12.09 -7.86
C ALA A 168 13.88 11.00 -7.40
N ILE A 169 14.90 10.67 -8.20
CA ILE A 169 15.85 9.59 -7.89
C ILE A 169 16.65 9.83 -6.61
N ASP A 170 16.87 11.07 -6.27
CA ASP A 170 17.57 11.48 -5.05
C ASP A 170 16.62 11.85 -3.90
N GLY A 171 15.34 11.48 -4.02
CA GLY A 171 14.33 11.73 -3.00
C GLY A 171 14.66 11.05 -1.68
N PRO A 172 14.50 11.76 -0.53
CA PRO A 172 14.84 11.22 0.79
C PRO A 172 13.99 10.03 1.21
N GLY A 173 12.76 9.90 0.68
CA GLY A 173 11.83 8.83 1.04
C GLY A 173 12.36 7.45 0.70
N GLY A 174 13.02 7.29 -0.46
CA GLY A 174 13.64 6.03 -0.84
C GLY A 174 14.69 5.53 0.16
N ALA A 175 15.58 6.42 0.61
CA ALA A 175 16.58 6.11 1.63
C ALA A 175 15.93 5.74 2.97
N GLN A 176 14.82 6.39 3.32
CA GLN A 176 14.08 6.15 4.57
C GLN A 176 13.39 4.79 4.60
N MET A 177 13.01 4.24 3.45
CA MET A 177 12.52 2.85 3.38
C MET A 177 13.61 1.84 3.77
N GLY A 178 14.88 2.17 3.55
CA GLY A 178 16.00 1.39 4.08
C GLY A 178 16.08 1.40 5.62
N TYR A 179 15.70 2.52 6.27
CA TYR A 179 15.61 2.58 7.74
C TYR A 179 14.43 1.77 8.26
N LEU A 180 13.26 1.87 7.63
CA LEU A 180 12.09 1.08 7.95
C LEU A 180 12.40 -0.42 7.89
N LYS A 181 13.01 -0.87 6.79
CA LYS A 181 13.40 -2.27 6.61
C LYS A 181 14.30 -2.74 7.77
N ARG A 182 15.41 -2.03 8.02
CA ARG A 182 16.35 -2.39 9.09
C ARG A 182 15.68 -2.41 10.46
N PHE A 183 14.87 -1.39 10.78
CA PHE A 183 14.16 -1.33 12.06
C PHE A 183 13.30 -2.57 12.30
N TYR A 184 12.49 -2.96 11.33
CA TYR A 184 11.61 -4.11 11.49
C TYR A 184 12.34 -5.44 11.47
N GLU A 185 13.43 -5.57 10.71
CA GLU A 185 14.29 -6.76 10.73
C GLU A 185 15.01 -6.90 12.09
N GLU A 186 15.58 -5.82 12.63
CA GLU A 186 16.24 -5.81 13.94
C GLU A 186 15.28 -6.12 15.09
N HIS A 187 14.00 -5.80 14.93
CA HIS A 187 12.98 -6.06 15.93
C HIS A 187 12.14 -7.32 15.68
N HIS A 188 12.58 -8.18 14.74
CA HIS A 188 11.92 -9.45 14.45
C HIS A 188 10.43 -9.29 14.17
N PHE A 189 10.09 -8.50 13.15
CA PHE A 189 8.70 -8.17 12.82
C PHE A 189 7.84 -9.41 12.53
N GLU A 190 8.45 -10.51 12.07
CA GLU A 190 7.81 -11.80 11.83
C GLU A 190 7.20 -12.44 13.09
N GLU A 191 7.65 -12.02 14.26
CA GLU A 191 7.11 -12.43 15.55
C GLU A 191 6.01 -11.49 16.07
N MET A 192 5.86 -10.32 15.44
CA MET A 192 4.96 -9.28 15.89
C MET A 192 3.53 -9.50 15.38
N VAL A 193 2.57 -9.16 16.21
CA VAL A 193 1.15 -9.12 15.84
C VAL A 193 0.58 -7.75 16.21
N PRO A 194 -0.38 -7.21 15.48
CA PRO A 194 -1.03 -5.97 15.86
C PRO A 194 -1.60 -6.04 17.27
N TYR A 195 -1.35 -5.00 18.04
CA TYR A 195 -1.86 -4.81 19.37
C TYR A 195 -2.87 -3.66 19.36
N GLU A 196 -4.07 -3.92 19.85
CA GLU A 196 -5.21 -3.02 19.74
C GLU A 196 -5.89 -2.90 21.12
N PRO A 197 -5.29 -2.16 22.07
CA PRO A 197 -6.00 -1.83 23.29
C PRO A 197 -7.19 -0.91 22.95
N ALA A 198 -8.33 -1.13 23.61
CA ALA A 198 -9.55 -0.35 23.36
C ALA A 198 -9.34 1.17 23.48
N GLU A 199 -8.41 1.59 24.33
CA GLU A 199 -8.04 2.99 24.53
C GLU A 199 -7.33 3.64 23.32
N MET A 200 -6.78 2.85 22.42
CA MET A 200 -6.22 3.37 21.16
C MET A 200 -7.30 3.62 20.09
N GLU A 201 -8.46 2.99 20.19
CA GLU A 201 -9.54 3.15 19.20
C GLU A 201 -10.21 4.54 19.29
N GLU A 202 -10.37 5.08 20.49
CA GLU A 202 -11.01 6.39 20.70
C GLU A 202 -10.12 7.57 20.28
N SER A 203 -8.81 7.38 20.19
CA SER A 203 -7.86 8.44 19.86
C SER A 203 -7.62 8.61 18.35
N ILE A 204 -8.13 7.73 17.51
CA ILE A 204 -7.89 7.73 16.07
C ILE A 204 -8.99 8.50 15.34
N SER A 205 -9.00 9.80 15.49
CA SER A 205 -9.67 10.65 14.51
C SER A 205 -8.88 10.62 13.20
N PRO A 206 -9.51 10.38 12.04
CA PRO A 206 -8.81 10.44 10.74
C PRO A 206 -8.21 11.83 10.47
N PHE A 207 -8.64 12.85 11.21
CA PHE A 207 -8.14 14.23 11.12
C PHE A 207 -7.22 14.63 12.29
N ALA A 208 -7.04 13.76 13.28
CA ALA A 208 -6.07 14.03 14.33
C ALA A 208 -4.67 13.68 13.82
N ASN A 209 -3.72 14.61 13.94
CA ASN A 209 -2.31 14.40 13.65
C ASN A 209 -1.63 13.36 14.56
N LYS A 210 -2.41 12.54 15.25
CA LYS A 210 -1.97 11.61 16.27
C LYS A 210 -2.45 10.20 15.96
N LEU A 211 -2.04 9.68 14.80
CA LEU A 211 -2.23 8.27 14.50
C LEU A 211 -1.20 7.46 15.26
N ALA A 212 -1.67 6.58 16.11
CA ALA A 212 -0.82 5.60 16.78
C ALA A 212 -1.19 4.20 16.32
N ALA A 213 -0.19 3.36 16.10
CA ALA A 213 -0.38 1.94 15.86
C ALA A 213 0.67 1.15 16.63
N ALA A 214 0.29 0.01 17.15
CA ALA A 214 1.16 -0.82 17.96
C ALA A 214 1.15 -2.27 17.51
N THR A 215 2.30 -2.90 17.66
CA THR A 215 2.44 -4.35 17.57
C THR A 215 3.05 -4.90 18.85
N ILE A 216 2.73 -6.15 19.17
CA ILE A 216 3.28 -6.87 20.30
C ILE A 216 3.85 -8.21 19.83
N SER A 217 4.95 -8.66 20.41
CA SER A 217 5.46 -10.00 20.12
C SER A 217 4.48 -11.08 20.62
N ARG A 218 4.46 -12.23 19.94
CA ARG A 218 3.55 -13.33 20.29
C ARG A 218 3.73 -13.82 21.73
N ASP A 219 4.94 -13.73 22.28
CA ASP A 219 5.27 -14.03 23.67
C ASP A 219 4.96 -12.88 24.65
N LYS A 220 4.50 -11.73 24.13
CA LYS A 220 4.15 -10.52 24.88
C LYS A 220 5.30 -9.88 25.67
N THR A 221 6.55 -10.13 25.26
CA THR A 221 7.73 -9.57 25.94
C THR A 221 8.20 -8.26 25.33
N ARG A 222 7.78 -7.95 24.09
CA ARG A 222 8.18 -6.75 23.33
C ARG A 222 6.96 -6.08 22.72
N ALA A 223 6.96 -4.78 22.68
CA ALA A 223 5.97 -3.99 21.95
C ALA A 223 6.67 -2.90 21.12
N LEU A 224 6.18 -2.66 19.92
CA LEU A 224 6.59 -1.56 19.07
C LEU A 224 5.39 -0.63 18.90
N ILE A 225 5.60 0.64 19.20
CA ILE A 225 4.56 1.67 19.09
C ILE A 225 5.05 2.72 18.09
N TYR A 226 4.31 2.88 17.00
CA TYR A 226 4.48 4.00 16.11
C TYR A 226 3.51 5.12 16.51
N TYR A 227 4.06 6.29 16.71
CA TYR A 227 3.30 7.50 16.97
C TYR A 227 3.63 8.51 15.87
N GLY A 228 2.66 8.75 14.98
CA GLY A 228 2.79 9.74 13.90
C GLY A 228 2.57 11.16 14.42
N GLU A 229 3.40 12.11 13.96
CA GLU A 229 3.23 13.54 14.19
C GLU A 229 2.12 14.14 13.31
#